data_e9a748f57daacfbf1a8db7982bdeda14
#
_entry.id   e9a748f57daacfbf1a8db7982bdeda14
#
_cell.length_a   1.000
_cell.length_b   1.000
_cell.length_c   1.000
_cell.angle_alpha   90.00
_cell.angle_beta   90.00
_cell.angle_gamma   90.00
#
_symmetry.space_group_name_H-M   'P 1'
#
loop_
_entity.id
_entity.type
_entity.pdbx_description
1 polymer ?
#
loop_
_entity_poly.entity_id
_entity_poly.type
_entity_poly.pdbx_seq_one_letter_code
_entity_poly.pdbx_strand_id
1 'polypeptide(L)'
;HLLNDVAASISSTYKPAGVEKAKGIISVDFYKDPNDPEWKDDPDTNAWRAWMDKYYPGGDKANKMNAYGYAVCHTMMAVLKNAGDDLSRENIMKQAASLHEVAIPMLLPGMYADTSPTDFYPLEQMQMTRFDGTRSVRFGPLISAETE
;
A
#
# COMPACT_ATOMS: atom_id res chain seq x y z
N HIS A 1 -20.01 9.03 -6.15
CA HIS A 1 -18.79 9.16 -6.97
C HIS A 1 -17.85 7.99 -6.66
N LEU A 2 -17.20 7.49 -7.72
CA LEU A 2 -16.14 6.48 -7.62
C LEU A 2 -14.82 7.15 -7.96
N LEU A 3 -13.81 6.96 -7.14
CA LEU A 3 -12.43 7.39 -7.41
C LEU A 3 -11.51 6.17 -7.40
N ASN A 4 -10.43 6.24 -8.18
CA ASN A 4 -9.35 5.29 -8.04
C ASN A 4 -8.57 5.57 -6.74
N ASP A 5 -7.77 4.60 -6.28
CA ASP A 5 -7.00 4.70 -5.04
C ASP A 5 -6.06 5.92 -5.02
N VAL A 6 -5.37 6.20 -6.12
CA VAL A 6 -4.41 7.32 -6.21
C VAL A 6 -5.09 8.67 -5.97
N ALA A 7 -6.33 8.83 -6.45
CA ALA A 7 -7.11 10.06 -6.26
C ALA A 7 -7.83 10.12 -4.89
N ALA A 8 -7.95 8.99 -4.18
CA ALA A 8 -8.68 8.89 -2.92
C ALA A 8 -7.80 9.22 -1.71
N SER A 9 -7.19 10.40 -1.70
CA SER A 9 -6.30 10.85 -0.64
C SER A 9 -6.97 11.92 0.23
N ILE A 10 -6.98 11.70 1.55
CA ILE A 10 -7.54 12.67 2.51
C ILE A 10 -6.74 13.98 2.48
N SER A 11 -5.41 13.89 2.49
CA SER A 11 -4.55 15.08 2.57
C SER A 11 -4.48 15.87 1.27
N SER A 12 -4.33 15.18 0.13
CA SER A 12 -4.06 15.83 -1.15
C SER A 12 -5.30 16.05 -2.02
N THR A 13 -6.42 15.38 -1.73
CA THR A 13 -7.64 15.47 -2.55
C THR A 13 -8.84 15.94 -1.73
N TYR A 14 -9.21 15.23 -0.67
CA TYR A 14 -10.46 15.50 0.04
C TYR A 14 -10.42 16.81 0.83
N LYS A 15 -9.31 17.10 1.54
CA LYS A 15 -9.15 18.36 2.26
C LYS A 15 -9.17 19.59 1.34
N PRO A 16 -8.41 19.64 0.24
CA PRO A 16 -8.47 20.76 -0.71
C PRO A 16 -9.82 20.93 -1.39
N ALA A 17 -10.54 19.84 -1.67
CA ALA A 17 -11.87 19.88 -2.29
C ALA A 17 -13.01 20.23 -1.32
N GLY A 18 -12.74 20.16 -0.01
CA GLY A 18 -13.74 20.26 1.05
C GLY A 18 -14.24 18.87 1.45
N VAL A 19 -13.88 18.44 2.67
CA VAL A 19 -14.16 17.09 3.18
C VAL A 19 -15.66 16.76 3.21
N GLU A 20 -16.50 17.78 3.44
CA GLU A 20 -17.96 17.65 3.44
C GLU A 20 -18.51 17.25 2.06
N LYS A 21 -17.85 17.71 0.97
CA LYS A 21 -18.22 17.36 -0.41
C LYS A 21 -17.71 15.97 -0.83
N ALA A 22 -16.65 15.50 -0.16
CA ALA A 22 -16.07 14.20 -0.41
C ALA A 22 -16.81 13.07 0.32
N LYS A 23 -17.68 13.39 1.28
CA LYS A 23 -18.43 12.38 2.03
C LYS A 23 -19.27 11.49 1.12
N GLY A 24 -19.11 10.17 1.31
CA GLY A 24 -19.79 9.17 0.50
C GLY A 24 -19.05 8.74 -0.77
N ILE A 25 -17.89 9.34 -1.07
CA ILE A 25 -17.03 8.85 -2.16
C ILE A 25 -16.62 7.41 -1.86
N ILE A 26 -16.73 6.56 -2.88
CA ILE A 26 -16.30 5.18 -2.85
C ILE A 26 -14.98 5.06 -3.61
N SER A 27 -14.06 4.29 -3.06
CA SER A 27 -12.78 3.97 -3.66
C SER A 27 -12.36 2.54 -3.28
N VAL A 28 -11.16 2.18 -3.62
CA VAL A 28 -10.47 0.98 -3.15
C VAL A 28 -9.18 1.39 -2.47
N ASP A 29 -8.75 0.59 -1.51
CA ASP A 29 -7.43 0.72 -0.88
C ASP A 29 -6.76 -0.65 -0.83
N PHE A 30 -5.43 -0.68 -0.88
CA PHE A 30 -4.62 -1.88 -0.71
C PHE A 30 -3.53 -1.68 0.36
N TYR A 31 -3.31 -0.46 0.83
CA TYR A 31 -2.36 -0.16 1.90
C TYR A 31 -2.95 0.78 2.96
N LYS A 32 -2.34 0.74 4.15
CA LYS A 32 -2.77 1.51 5.32
C LYS A 32 -2.51 3.01 5.10
N ASP A 33 -3.55 3.85 5.25
CA ASP A 33 -3.34 5.30 5.31
C ASP A 33 -2.82 5.67 6.70
N PRO A 34 -1.61 6.25 6.82
CA PRO A 34 -1.04 6.63 8.11
C PRO A 34 -1.87 7.66 8.90
N ASN A 35 -2.81 8.34 8.22
CA ASN A 35 -3.70 9.31 8.86
C ASN A 35 -4.96 8.68 9.42
N ASP A 36 -5.27 7.44 9.07
CA ASP A 36 -6.44 6.76 9.62
C ASP A 36 -6.19 6.39 11.09
N PRO A 37 -7.05 6.83 12.03
CA PRO A 37 -6.93 6.50 13.45
C PRO A 37 -6.88 5.00 13.74
N GLU A 38 -7.41 4.16 12.85
CA GLU A 38 -7.36 2.71 12.96
C GLU A 38 -5.92 2.18 13.03
N TRP A 39 -4.97 2.84 12.34
CA TRP A 39 -3.57 2.42 12.30
C TRP A 39 -2.67 3.16 13.28
N LYS A 40 -3.25 3.87 14.26
CA LYS A 40 -2.48 4.66 15.22
C LYS A 40 -1.47 3.82 16.00
N ASP A 41 -1.89 2.64 16.45
CA ASP A 41 -1.09 1.74 17.29
C ASP A 41 -0.62 0.49 16.53
N ASP A 42 -0.80 0.48 15.18
CA ASP A 42 -0.37 -0.61 14.32
C ASP A 42 1.16 -0.68 14.24
N PRO A 43 1.76 -1.89 14.44
CA PRO A 43 3.22 -2.06 14.45
C PRO A 43 3.91 -1.61 13.16
N ASP A 44 3.37 -1.95 11.98
CA ASP A 44 3.95 -1.58 10.69
C ASP A 44 3.92 -0.07 10.49
N THR A 45 2.80 0.57 10.82
CA THR A 45 2.65 2.02 10.73
C THR A 45 3.62 2.74 11.66
N ASN A 46 3.82 2.23 12.87
CA ASN A 46 4.76 2.79 13.83
C ASN A 46 6.22 2.57 13.38
N ALA A 47 6.55 1.41 12.81
CA ALA A 47 7.87 1.15 12.24
C ALA A 47 8.16 2.08 11.05
N TRP A 48 7.18 2.28 10.17
CA TRP A 48 7.29 3.24 9.07
C TRP A 48 7.50 4.68 9.57
N ARG A 49 6.75 5.13 10.59
CA ARG A 49 6.94 6.47 11.17
C ARG A 49 8.34 6.66 11.75
N ALA A 50 8.85 5.67 12.48
CA ALA A 50 10.21 5.69 13.01
C ALA A 50 11.26 5.71 11.90
N TRP A 51 11.03 4.97 10.81
CA TRP A 51 11.88 5.00 9.63
C TRP A 51 11.89 6.38 8.97
N MET A 52 10.73 7.02 8.82
CA MET A 52 10.61 8.39 8.29
C MET A 52 11.38 9.38 9.16
N ASP A 53 11.24 9.30 10.49
CA ASP A 53 11.96 10.18 11.42
C ASP A 53 13.48 10.06 11.28
N LYS A 54 13.96 8.85 11.03
CA LYS A 54 15.40 8.57 10.93
C LYS A 54 16.00 8.93 9.58
N TYR A 55 15.32 8.58 8.49
CA TYR A 55 15.89 8.63 7.14
C TYR A 55 15.30 9.73 6.24
N TYR A 56 14.12 10.22 6.56
CA TYR A 56 13.45 11.30 5.83
C TYR A 56 12.70 12.25 6.79
N PRO A 57 13.42 12.92 7.73
CA PRO A 57 12.80 13.74 8.78
C PRO A 57 11.99 14.93 8.23
N GLY A 58 12.31 15.42 7.03
CA GLY A 58 11.55 16.46 6.34
C GLY A 58 10.35 15.95 5.53
N GLY A 59 10.12 14.64 5.48
CA GLY A 59 9.04 14.03 4.72
C GLY A 59 7.67 14.22 5.38
N ASP A 60 6.66 14.45 4.56
CA ASP A 60 5.28 14.56 5.03
C ASP A 60 4.71 13.19 5.40
N LYS A 61 4.59 12.92 6.69
CA LYS A 61 3.99 11.69 7.23
C LYS A 61 2.46 11.63 7.04
N ALA A 62 1.81 12.71 6.63
CA ALA A 62 0.40 12.71 6.27
C ALA A 62 0.17 12.31 4.80
N ASN A 63 1.22 12.27 3.98
CA ASN A 63 1.12 11.84 2.60
C ASN A 63 1.23 10.32 2.49
N LYS A 64 0.11 9.66 2.18
CA LYS A 64 0.05 8.20 2.02
C LYS A 64 1.00 7.66 0.94
N MET A 65 1.43 8.48 -0.03
CA MET A 65 2.40 8.07 -1.06
C MET A 65 3.79 7.76 -0.46
N ASN A 66 4.16 8.37 0.67
CA ASN A 66 5.40 8.01 1.37
C ASN A 66 5.32 6.61 1.99
N ALA A 67 4.15 6.22 2.50
CA ALA A 67 3.92 4.84 2.97
C ALA A 67 3.91 3.84 1.80
N TYR A 68 3.33 4.20 0.67
CA TYR A 68 3.40 3.40 -0.55
C TYR A 68 4.84 3.20 -1.03
N GLY A 69 5.64 4.26 -1.12
CA GLY A 69 7.05 4.16 -1.49
C GLY A 69 7.85 3.24 -0.55
N TYR A 70 7.56 3.29 0.75
CA TYR A 70 8.15 2.38 1.74
C TYR A 70 7.77 0.91 1.46
N ALA A 71 6.51 0.63 1.17
CA ALA A 71 6.04 -0.72 0.82
C ALA A 71 6.72 -1.24 -0.47
N VAL A 72 6.84 -0.41 -1.50
CA VAL A 72 7.56 -0.75 -2.76
C VAL A 72 9.02 -1.11 -2.49
N CYS A 73 9.71 -0.33 -1.64
CA CYS A 73 11.09 -0.65 -1.24
C CYS A 73 11.18 -1.99 -0.50
N HIS A 74 10.22 -2.31 0.37
CA HIS A 74 10.19 -3.60 1.07
C HIS A 74 9.95 -4.77 0.11
N THR A 75 9.12 -4.60 -0.91
CA THR A 75 8.94 -5.60 -1.98
C THR A 75 10.28 -5.85 -2.70
N MET A 76 10.99 -4.79 -3.08
CA MET A 76 12.32 -4.94 -3.69
C MET A 76 13.34 -5.57 -2.74
N MET A 77 13.28 -5.26 -1.45
CA MET A 77 14.14 -5.91 -0.46
C MET A 77 13.88 -7.43 -0.36
N ALA A 78 12.63 -7.87 -0.50
CA ALA A 78 12.30 -9.30 -0.57
C ALA A 78 12.94 -9.95 -1.80
N VAL A 79 12.83 -9.33 -2.97
CA VAL A 79 13.49 -9.78 -4.21
C VAL A 79 15.01 -9.90 -4.02
N LEU A 80 15.65 -8.88 -3.47
CA LEU A 80 17.10 -8.88 -3.26
C LEU A 80 17.55 -9.94 -2.24
N LYS A 81 16.78 -10.17 -1.18
CA LYS A 81 17.05 -11.24 -0.23
C LYS A 81 16.97 -12.63 -0.88
N ASN A 82 15.98 -12.84 -1.75
CA ASN A 82 15.85 -14.10 -2.49
C ASN A 82 16.96 -14.27 -3.53
N ALA A 83 17.46 -13.17 -4.11
CA ALA A 83 18.57 -13.21 -5.07
C ALA A 83 19.90 -13.65 -4.43
N GLY A 84 20.09 -13.42 -3.12
CA GLY A 84 21.32 -13.76 -2.42
C GLY A 84 22.52 -12.99 -2.98
N ASP A 85 23.62 -13.69 -3.18
CA ASP A 85 24.88 -13.08 -3.68
C ASP A 85 24.89 -12.89 -5.22
N ASP A 86 23.97 -13.53 -5.94
CA ASP A 86 23.84 -13.34 -7.39
C ASP A 86 22.88 -12.18 -7.69
N LEU A 87 23.44 -10.98 -7.80
CA LEU A 87 22.72 -9.76 -8.16
C LEU A 87 22.71 -9.50 -9.68
N SER A 88 22.93 -10.53 -10.50
CA SER A 88 22.77 -10.42 -11.95
C SER A 88 21.32 -10.01 -12.30
N ARG A 89 21.18 -9.26 -13.40
CA ARG A 89 19.85 -8.85 -13.89
C ARG A 89 18.94 -10.05 -14.11
N GLU A 90 19.48 -11.14 -14.64
CA GLU A 90 18.74 -12.38 -14.90
C GLU A 90 18.15 -12.96 -13.61
N ASN A 91 18.97 -13.11 -12.56
CA ASN A 91 18.52 -13.63 -11.29
C ASN A 91 17.54 -12.69 -10.57
N ILE A 92 17.80 -11.39 -10.55
CA ILE A 92 16.87 -10.41 -9.97
C ILE A 92 15.50 -10.48 -10.65
N MET A 93 15.45 -10.52 -11.99
CA MET A 93 14.19 -10.66 -12.73
C MET A 93 13.49 -11.97 -12.44
N LYS A 94 14.24 -13.09 -12.32
CA LYS A 94 13.70 -14.38 -11.91
C LYS A 94 13.08 -14.31 -10.51
N GLN A 95 13.76 -13.73 -9.54
CA GLN A 95 13.24 -13.59 -8.17
C GLN A 95 12.05 -12.63 -8.08
N ALA A 96 12.06 -11.55 -8.87
CA ALA A 96 10.94 -10.63 -8.95
C ALA A 96 9.68 -11.28 -9.58
N ALA A 97 9.85 -12.27 -10.45
CA ALA A 97 8.77 -13.04 -11.07
C ALA A 97 8.43 -14.34 -10.31
N SER A 98 8.79 -14.44 -9.04
CA SER A 98 8.55 -15.63 -8.21
C SER A 98 8.31 -15.30 -6.74
N LEU A 99 7.71 -14.14 -6.47
CA LEU A 99 7.23 -13.81 -5.14
C LEU A 99 6.03 -14.71 -4.80
N HIS A 100 5.96 -15.22 -3.58
CA HIS A 100 4.84 -16.03 -3.15
C HIS A 100 4.43 -15.65 -1.72
N GLU A 101 3.20 -15.14 -1.58
CA GLU A 101 2.60 -14.69 -0.32
C GLU A 101 3.55 -13.82 0.54
N VAL A 102 4.29 -12.92 -0.11
CA VAL A 102 5.26 -12.09 0.60
C VAL A 102 4.54 -11.00 1.39
N ALA A 103 4.65 -11.07 2.71
CA ALA A 103 4.12 -10.04 3.59
C ALA A 103 4.93 -8.74 3.42
N ILE A 104 4.24 -7.68 3.00
CA ILE A 104 4.83 -6.36 2.80
C ILE A 104 4.26 -5.40 3.86
N PRO A 105 5.11 -4.68 4.59
CA PRO A 105 4.65 -3.68 5.55
C PRO A 105 3.75 -2.63 4.88
N MET A 106 2.80 -2.13 5.62
CA MET A 106 1.81 -1.14 5.20
C MET A 106 0.73 -1.66 4.26
N LEU A 107 0.74 -2.90 3.79
CA LEU A 107 -0.43 -3.49 3.13
C LEU A 107 -1.57 -3.68 4.13
N LEU A 108 -2.80 -3.66 3.65
CA LEU A 108 -3.98 -4.00 4.46
C LEU A 108 -3.93 -5.47 4.89
N PRO A 109 -4.49 -5.80 6.06
CA PRO A 109 -4.52 -7.19 6.54
C PRO A 109 -5.11 -8.16 5.52
N GLY A 110 -4.44 -9.30 5.34
CA GLY A 110 -4.84 -10.34 4.39
C GLY A 110 -4.35 -10.11 2.97
N MET A 111 -3.57 -9.06 2.72
CA MET A 111 -2.94 -8.79 1.44
C MET A 111 -1.45 -9.13 1.48
N TYR A 112 -0.94 -9.61 0.37
CA TYR A 112 0.46 -9.98 0.18
C TYR A 112 0.87 -9.72 -1.27
N ALA A 113 2.17 -9.79 -1.52
CA ALA A 113 2.70 -9.67 -2.87
C ALA A 113 2.95 -11.07 -3.46
N ASP A 114 2.39 -11.32 -4.63
CA ASP A 114 2.58 -12.51 -5.45
C ASP A 114 3.00 -12.12 -6.86
N THR A 115 3.79 -12.97 -7.50
CA THR A 115 4.14 -12.83 -8.91
C THR A 115 4.46 -14.20 -9.51
N SER A 116 4.33 -14.33 -10.82
CA SER A 116 4.73 -15.52 -11.55
C SER A 116 5.47 -15.17 -12.84
N PRO A 117 6.04 -16.13 -13.55
CA PRO A 117 6.66 -15.86 -14.86
C PRO A 117 5.71 -15.32 -15.94
N THR A 118 4.40 -15.43 -15.74
CA THR A 118 3.35 -14.95 -16.64
C THR A 118 2.52 -13.83 -16.05
N ASP A 119 2.70 -13.53 -14.76
CA ASP A 119 2.01 -12.48 -14.04
C ASP A 119 3.00 -11.64 -13.24
N PHE A 120 3.13 -10.36 -13.62
CA PHE A 120 4.05 -9.40 -13.01
C PHE A 120 3.35 -8.36 -12.14
N TYR A 121 2.06 -8.53 -11.85
CA TYR A 121 1.30 -7.65 -10.96
C TYR A 121 1.42 -8.14 -9.51
N PRO A 122 2.26 -7.50 -8.67
CA PRO A 122 2.52 -8.02 -7.32
C PRO A 122 1.36 -7.82 -6.34
N LEU A 123 0.40 -6.97 -6.67
CA LEU A 123 -0.77 -6.68 -5.83
C LEU A 123 -2.03 -6.74 -6.67
N GLU A 124 -2.81 -7.76 -6.48
CA GLU A 124 -4.08 -7.98 -7.16
C GLU A 124 -5.28 -8.01 -6.21
N GLN A 125 -5.05 -7.68 -4.96
CA GLN A 125 -6.05 -7.64 -3.92
C GLN A 125 -6.38 -6.20 -3.55
N MET A 126 -7.67 -5.90 -3.38
CA MET A 126 -8.16 -4.57 -3.01
C MET A 126 -9.34 -4.67 -2.04
N GLN A 127 -9.48 -3.68 -1.19
CA GLN A 127 -10.60 -3.54 -0.28
C GLN A 127 -11.42 -2.30 -0.65
N MET A 128 -12.73 -2.48 -0.81
CA MET A 128 -13.62 -1.34 -1.01
C MET A 128 -13.65 -0.43 0.21
N THR A 129 -13.65 0.87 -0.05
CA THR A 129 -13.73 1.91 0.99
C THR A 129 -14.77 2.96 0.66
N ARG A 130 -15.31 3.59 1.71
CA ARG A 130 -16.20 4.75 1.60
C ARG A 130 -15.75 5.83 2.56
N PHE A 131 -15.55 7.04 2.05
CA PHE A 131 -15.19 8.17 2.89
C PHE A 131 -16.39 8.65 3.72
N ASP A 132 -16.28 8.68 5.05
CA ASP A 132 -17.36 9.07 5.97
C ASP A 132 -17.37 10.57 6.32
N GLY A 133 -16.36 11.32 5.85
CA GLY A 133 -16.09 12.72 6.17
C GLY A 133 -14.86 12.90 7.06
N THR A 134 -14.31 11.82 7.60
CA THR A 134 -13.12 11.81 8.47
C THR A 134 -12.08 10.82 7.99
N ARG A 135 -12.52 9.60 7.65
CA ARG A 135 -11.66 8.49 7.21
C ARG A 135 -12.33 7.65 6.12
N SER A 136 -11.53 6.82 5.47
CA SER A 136 -12.00 5.82 4.50
C SER A 136 -12.39 4.54 5.25
N VAL A 137 -13.70 4.32 5.41
CA VAL A 137 -14.25 3.13 6.10
C VAL A 137 -14.31 1.97 5.12
N ARG A 138 -13.66 0.88 5.45
CA ARG A 138 -13.66 -0.36 4.66
C ARG A 138 -15.03 -1.03 4.72
N PHE A 139 -15.46 -1.65 3.61
CA PHE A 139 -16.69 -2.42 3.55
C PHE A 139 -16.59 -3.54 2.50
N GLY A 140 -17.46 -4.54 2.63
CA GLY A 140 -17.48 -5.72 1.75
C GLY A 140 -16.29 -6.66 1.99
N PRO A 141 -16.20 -7.74 1.22
CA PRO A 141 -15.06 -8.66 1.26
C PRO A 141 -13.83 -8.06 0.58
N LEU A 142 -12.68 -8.68 0.83
CA LEU A 142 -11.49 -8.49 0.00
C LEU A 142 -11.81 -8.91 -1.44
N ILE A 143 -11.44 -8.08 -2.39
CA ILE A 143 -11.59 -8.36 -3.83
C ILE A 143 -10.23 -8.83 -4.32
N SER A 144 -10.18 -9.99 -4.95
CA SER A 144 -9.00 -10.48 -5.67
C SER A 144 -9.28 -10.47 -7.16
N ALA A 145 -8.30 -10.04 -7.94
CA ALA A 145 -8.29 -10.08 -9.39
C ALA A 145 -7.37 -11.20 -9.92
N GLU A 146 -6.84 -12.05 -9.03
CA GLU A 146 -6.03 -13.21 -9.44
C GLU A 146 -6.78 -14.02 -10.49
N THR A 147 -6.19 -14.14 -11.66
CA THR A 147 -6.61 -15.06 -12.72
C THR A 147 -5.88 -16.38 -12.52
N GLU A 148 -6.65 -17.48 -12.40
CA GLU A 148 -6.11 -18.83 -12.37
C GLU A 148 -5.22 -19.15 -13.58
#